data_3d06987f28581e31a018862cde51a0fe
#
_entry.id   3d06987f28581e31a018862cde51a0fe
#
_cell.length_a   1.000
_cell.length_b   1.000
_cell.length_c   1.000
_cell.angle_alpha   90.00
_cell.angle_beta   90.00
_cell.angle_gamma   90.00
#
_symmetry.space_group_name_H-M   'P 1'
#
loop_
_entity.id
_entity.type
_entity.pdbx_description
1 polymer ?
#
loop_
_entity_poly.entity_id
_entity_poly.type
_entity_poly.pdbx_seq_one_letter_code
_entity_poly.pdbx_strand_id
1 'polypeptide(L)'
;FRMLRGALTRRGNRHLMIALTVALGACVATSMLSVMFNVGDKVNQELKSYGANIVVRPQGAAVLDDLYSTGEATESRSYLREDELGNIKTIFWTYNILDFAPLLNVSATDASGEHVPTTGTWFSHHLELATGESVETGLDKLRGWWGIEGAWPTDDDEDGALVGATYAAAHGLKVGDTFTLTREGITHEFTVRGILTSGDDADRGVF
;
A
#
# COMPACT_ATOMS: atom_id res chain seq x y z
N PHE A 1 -28.65 7.62 52.87
CA PHE A 1 -27.55 6.68 52.53
C PHE A 1 -27.52 5.43 53.40
N ARG A 2 -27.78 5.50 54.71
CA ARG A 2 -27.75 4.33 55.64
C ARG A 2 -28.92 3.33 55.32
N MET A 3 -30.12 3.79 54.95
CA MET A 3 -31.27 2.93 54.62
C MET A 3 -31.07 2.16 53.31
N LEU A 4 -30.50 2.80 52.29
CA LEU A 4 -30.18 2.15 51.01
C LEU A 4 -29.16 1.01 51.20
N ARG A 5 -28.13 1.24 52.03
CA ARG A 5 -27.10 0.23 52.34
C ARG A 5 -27.68 -0.99 53.06
N GLY A 6 -28.63 -0.76 53.99
CA GLY A 6 -29.31 -1.85 54.74
C GLY A 6 -30.28 -2.66 53.85
N ALA A 7 -30.90 -2.02 52.85
CA ALA A 7 -31.77 -2.73 51.91
C ALA A 7 -30.96 -3.61 50.90
N LEU A 8 -29.77 -3.14 50.49
CA LEU A 8 -28.88 -3.88 49.59
C LEU A 8 -28.28 -5.14 50.28
N THR A 9 -27.95 -5.05 51.59
CA THR A 9 -27.25 -6.15 52.28
C THR A 9 -28.21 -7.25 52.79
N ARG A 10 -29.49 -6.95 53.01
CA ARG A 10 -30.47 -7.89 53.58
C ARG A 10 -30.96 -8.97 52.60
N ARG A 11 -30.73 -8.82 51.28
CA ARG A 11 -30.99 -9.80 50.21
C ARG A 11 -29.80 -9.97 49.29
N GLY A 12 -28.60 -9.96 49.82
CA GLY A 12 -27.33 -9.96 49.08
C GLY A 12 -27.24 -11.00 47.95
N ASN A 13 -27.64 -12.23 48.26
CA ASN A 13 -27.57 -13.30 47.24
C ASN A 13 -28.46 -13.06 46.03
N ARG A 14 -29.64 -12.44 46.22
CA ARG A 14 -30.55 -12.14 45.12
C ARG A 14 -30.07 -11.00 44.26
N HIS A 15 -29.49 -9.95 44.86
CA HIS A 15 -28.91 -8.84 44.15
C HIS A 15 -27.60 -9.25 43.43
N LEU A 16 -26.83 -10.15 44.02
CA LEU A 16 -25.62 -10.71 43.45
C LEU A 16 -25.94 -11.54 42.19
N MET A 17 -26.99 -12.36 42.22
CA MET A 17 -27.46 -13.12 41.05
C MET A 17 -27.93 -12.22 39.93
N ILE A 18 -28.69 -11.15 40.24
CA ILE A 18 -29.15 -10.18 39.23
C ILE A 18 -27.93 -9.45 38.63
N ALA A 19 -26.99 -8.98 39.46
CA ALA A 19 -25.76 -8.32 39.03
C ALA A 19 -24.93 -9.23 38.12
N LEU A 20 -24.79 -10.50 38.47
CA LEU A 20 -24.04 -11.49 37.68
C LEU A 20 -24.70 -11.75 36.32
N THR A 21 -26.04 -11.85 36.29
CA THR A 21 -26.76 -12.03 35.02
C THR A 21 -26.63 -10.83 34.10
N VAL A 22 -26.74 -9.61 34.65
CA VAL A 22 -26.55 -8.37 33.87
C VAL A 22 -25.10 -8.24 33.39
N ALA A 23 -24.12 -8.56 34.24
CA ALA A 23 -22.72 -8.55 33.87
C ALA A 23 -22.39 -9.54 32.75
N LEU A 24 -22.93 -10.77 32.81
CA LEU A 24 -22.78 -11.76 31.75
C LEU A 24 -23.42 -11.27 30.44
N GLY A 25 -24.62 -10.72 30.49
CA GLY A 25 -25.30 -10.17 29.32
C GLY A 25 -24.51 -9.01 28.68
N ALA A 26 -24.02 -8.10 29.51
CA ALA A 26 -23.19 -6.99 29.04
C ALA A 26 -21.85 -7.48 28.46
N CYS A 27 -21.22 -8.47 29.07
CA CYS A 27 -19.97 -9.06 28.62
C CYS A 27 -20.11 -9.71 27.22
N VAL A 28 -21.18 -10.47 27.02
CA VAL A 28 -21.46 -11.08 25.71
C VAL A 28 -21.76 -10.02 24.66
N ALA A 29 -22.56 -9.02 24.98
CA ALA A 29 -22.88 -7.94 24.04
C ALA A 29 -21.64 -7.13 23.64
N THR A 30 -20.80 -6.77 24.60
CA THR A 30 -19.55 -6.03 24.32
C THR A 30 -18.54 -6.88 23.54
N SER A 31 -18.45 -8.18 23.83
CA SER A 31 -17.58 -9.09 23.09
C SER A 31 -18.04 -9.22 21.63
N MET A 32 -19.36 -9.37 21.38
CA MET A 32 -19.90 -9.44 20.01
C MET A 32 -19.66 -8.15 19.23
N LEU A 33 -19.88 -6.98 19.84
CA LEU A 33 -19.59 -5.69 19.22
C LEU A 33 -18.11 -5.51 18.94
N SER A 34 -17.25 -5.88 19.88
CA SER A 34 -15.79 -5.81 19.70
C SER A 34 -15.31 -6.69 18.55
N VAL A 35 -15.82 -7.92 18.44
CA VAL A 35 -15.48 -8.81 17.32
C VAL A 35 -16.01 -8.24 16.01
N MET A 36 -17.25 -7.73 15.98
CA MET A 36 -17.85 -7.19 14.76
C MET A 36 -17.04 -6.02 14.19
N PHE A 37 -16.60 -5.07 15.01
CA PHE A 37 -15.78 -3.94 14.59
C PHE A 37 -14.36 -4.37 14.23
N ASN A 38 -13.69 -5.14 15.08
CA ASN A 38 -12.30 -5.54 14.83
C ASN A 38 -12.15 -6.46 13.61
N VAL A 39 -13.10 -7.36 13.36
CA VAL A 39 -13.05 -8.25 12.19
C VAL A 39 -13.32 -7.47 10.91
N GLY A 40 -14.27 -6.52 10.93
CA GLY A 40 -14.54 -5.66 9.78
C GLY A 40 -13.31 -4.85 9.36
N ASP A 41 -12.64 -4.22 10.30
CA ASP A 41 -11.44 -3.43 10.05
C ASP A 41 -10.26 -4.30 9.58
N LYS A 42 -10.05 -5.47 10.21
CA LYS A 42 -9.00 -6.40 9.78
C LYS A 42 -9.23 -6.96 8.40
N VAL A 43 -10.45 -7.37 8.08
CA VAL A 43 -10.79 -7.87 6.73
C VAL A 43 -10.59 -6.78 5.67
N ASN A 44 -11.00 -5.54 5.96
CA ASN A 44 -10.75 -4.42 5.05
C ASN A 44 -9.25 -4.13 4.88
N GLN A 45 -8.46 -4.24 5.93
CA GLN A 45 -7.01 -4.05 5.88
C GLN A 45 -6.32 -5.18 5.10
N GLU A 46 -6.71 -6.42 5.35
CA GLU A 46 -6.21 -7.59 4.61
C GLU A 46 -6.59 -7.50 3.11
N LEU A 47 -7.82 -7.12 2.78
CA LEU A 47 -8.25 -6.96 1.39
C LEU A 47 -7.46 -5.85 0.66
N LYS A 48 -7.10 -4.78 1.34
CA LYS A 48 -6.24 -3.73 0.78
C LYS A 48 -4.83 -4.24 0.49
N SER A 49 -4.29 -5.16 1.29
CA SER A 49 -2.96 -5.73 1.10
C SER A 49 -2.83 -6.61 -0.16
N TYR A 50 -3.94 -7.12 -0.70
CA TYR A 50 -3.94 -7.85 -1.98
C TYR A 50 -3.69 -6.97 -3.22
N GLY A 51 -3.58 -5.67 -3.06
CA GLY A 51 -3.23 -4.72 -4.12
C GLY A 51 -4.44 -4.14 -4.87
N ALA A 52 -4.19 -3.61 -6.05
CA ALA A 52 -5.23 -3.01 -6.88
C ALA A 52 -6.22 -4.08 -7.37
N ASN A 53 -7.51 -3.77 -7.33
CA ASN A 53 -8.57 -4.68 -7.76
C ASN A 53 -8.57 -4.90 -9.28
N ILE A 54 -8.01 -3.95 -10.04
CA ILE A 54 -7.94 -3.98 -11.50
C ILE A 54 -6.51 -3.65 -11.91
N VAL A 55 -5.94 -4.47 -12.76
CA VAL A 55 -4.63 -4.23 -13.39
C VAL A 55 -4.83 -4.13 -14.89
N VAL A 56 -4.45 -3.00 -15.47
CA VAL A 56 -4.48 -2.76 -16.91
C VAL A 56 -3.09 -3.04 -17.47
N ARG A 57 -3.00 -3.94 -18.43
CA ARG A 57 -1.75 -4.31 -19.08
C ARG A 57 -1.86 -4.10 -20.60
N PRO A 58 -0.75 -3.83 -21.31
CA PRO A 58 -0.76 -3.75 -22.76
C PRO A 58 -1.25 -5.06 -23.39
N GLN A 59 -1.97 -4.95 -24.49
CA GLN A 59 -2.44 -6.12 -25.24
C GLN A 59 -1.23 -6.89 -25.79
N GLY A 60 -1.15 -8.18 -25.49
CA GLY A 60 -0.05 -9.05 -25.92
C GLY A 60 1.01 -9.30 -24.84
N ALA A 61 1.12 -8.49 -23.79
CA ALA A 61 2.08 -8.71 -22.70
C ALA A 61 1.81 -10.01 -21.92
N ALA A 62 0.55 -10.41 -21.76
CA ALA A 62 0.17 -11.59 -21.00
C ALA A 62 0.50 -12.92 -21.69
N VAL A 63 0.67 -12.94 -23.02
CA VAL A 63 0.94 -14.18 -23.78
C VAL A 63 2.43 -14.52 -23.81
N LEU A 64 3.29 -13.52 -23.67
CA LEU A 64 4.75 -13.71 -23.71
C LEU A 64 5.35 -14.11 -22.37
N ASP A 65 4.80 -13.63 -21.27
CA ASP A 65 5.31 -13.95 -19.92
C ASP A 65 5.03 -15.42 -19.54
N ASP A 66 3.90 -15.98 -20.00
CA ASP A 66 3.48 -17.36 -19.70
C ASP A 66 4.10 -18.41 -20.64
N LEU A 67 4.48 -18.00 -21.86
CA LEU A 67 4.99 -18.92 -22.89
C LEU A 67 6.54 -18.98 -22.97
N TYR A 68 7.24 -17.98 -22.45
CA TYR A 68 8.69 -17.85 -22.61
C TYR A 68 9.41 -17.53 -21.29
N SER A 69 9.10 -18.20 -20.21
CA SER A 69 9.90 -18.14 -18.96
C SER A 69 11.29 -18.81 -19.07
N THR A 70 11.86 -18.87 -20.27
CA THR A 70 13.23 -19.27 -20.53
C THR A 70 14.07 -18.06 -20.94
N GLY A 71 14.58 -17.35 -19.98
CA GLY A 71 15.92 -16.75 -19.85
C GLY A 71 16.44 -15.75 -20.90
N GLU A 72 15.82 -15.49 -22.03
CA GLU A 72 16.27 -14.49 -23.01
C GLU A 72 15.05 -13.88 -23.73
N ALA A 73 14.33 -12.99 -23.04
CA ALA A 73 13.25 -12.24 -23.65
C ALA A 73 13.82 -11.09 -24.48
N THR A 74 13.87 -11.27 -25.77
CA THR A 74 14.04 -10.18 -26.74
C THR A 74 12.90 -9.21 -26.56
N GLU A 75 13.24 -8.00 -26.18
CA GLU A 75 12.35 -6.96 -25.66
C GLU A 75 11.39 -6.41 -26.72
N SER A 76 10.24 -7.03 -26.88
CA SER A 76 9.08 -6.35 -27.42
C SER A 76 8.14 -6.01 -26.26
N ARG A 77 8.64 -5.23 -25.29
CA ARG A 77 7.80 -4.72 -24.20
C ARG A 77 6.86 -3.68 -24.80
N SER A 78 5.59 -4.05 -24.88
CA SER A 78 4.54 -3.08 -25.15
C SER A 78 4.25 -2.32 -23.86
N TYR A 79 4.31 -1.00 -23.92
CA TYR A 79 3.98 -0.13 -22.78
C TYR A 79 2.63 0.54 -23.01
N LEU A 80 1.93 0.87 -21.96
CA LEU A 80 0.81 1.79 -21.98
C LEU A 80 1.34 3.22 -22.11
N ARG A 81 0.58 4.07 -22.78
CA ARG A 81 0.95 5.47 -22.97
C ARG A 81 0.54 6.27 -21.74
N GLU A 82 1.46 7.06 -21.22
CA GLU A 82 1.25 7.88 -20.03
C GLU A 82 0.22 8.99 -20.27
N ASP A 83 0.23 9.59 -21.46
CA ASP A 83 -0.71 10.63 -21.88
C ASP A 83 -2.17 10.13 -21.98
N GLU A 84 -2.40 8.82 -22.01
CA GLU A 84 -3.73 8.22 -22.04
C GLU A 84 -4.27 7.85 -20.64
N LEU A 85 -3.45 7.95 -19.59
CA LEU A 85 -3.86 7.55 -18.25
C LEU A 85 -5.02 8.40 -17.70
N GLY A 86 -5.11 9.66 -18.08
CA GLY A 86 -6.24 10.52 -17.74
C GLY A 86 -7.60 9.98 -18.20
N ASN A 87 -7.62 9.16 -19.27
CA ASN A 87 -8.86 8.55 -19.75
C ASN A 87 -9.52 7.61 -18.74
N ILE A 88 -8.75 7.06 -17.79
CA ILE A 88 -9.28 6.24 -16.69
C ILE A 88 -10.34 7.00 -15.89
N LYS A 89 -10.16 8.31 -15.74
CA LYS A 89 -11.08 9.19 -15.00
C LYS A 89 -12.17 9.84 -15.87
N THR A 90 -12.24 9.51 -17.15
CA THR A 90 -13.27 10.03 -18.08
C THR A 90 -14.31 8.99 -18.50
N ILE A 91 -14.17 7.74 -18.06
CA ILE A 91 -15.11 6.66 -18.37
C ILE A 91 -16.39 6.78 -17.54
N PHE A 92 -17.46 6.10 -18.00
CA PHE A 92 -18.77 6.10 -17.32
C PHE A 92 -18.70 5.67 -15.85
N TRP A 93 -17.78 4.77 -15.50
CA TRP A 93 -17.61 4.25 -14.13
C TRP A 93 -16.54 4.98 -13.32
N THR A 94 -16.17 6.19 -13.69
CA THR A 94 -15.08 6.96 -13.07
C THR A 94 -15.21 7.07 -11.55
N TYR A 95 -16.43 7.25 -11.03
CA TYR A 95 -16.67 7.37 -9.58
C TYR A 95 -16.40 6.09 -8.79
N ASN A 96 -16.33 4.94 -9.46
CA ASN A 96 -15.99 3.66 -8.83
C ASN A 96 -14.48 3.43 -8.78
N ILE A 97 -13.70 4.23 -9.51
CA ILE A 97 -12.24 4.19 -9.50
C ILE A 97 -11.78 5.27 -8.53
N LEU A 98 -11.41 4.86 -7.33
CA LEU A 98 -10.96 5.80 -6.30
C LEU A 98 -9.60 6.37 -6.66
N ASP A 99 -8.61 5.50 -6.84
CA ASP A 99 -7.24 5.86 -7.13
C ASP A 99 -6.61 4.91 -8.15
N PHE A 100 -5.55 5.35 -8.80
CA PHE A 100 -4.72 4.54 -9.67
C PHE A 100 -3.28 5.07 -9.67
N ALA A 101 -2.33 4.20 -10.04
CA ALA A 101 -0.94 4.60 -10.28
C ALA A 101 -0.37 3.78 -11.45
N PRO A 102 0.41 4.40 -12.34
CA PRO A 102 1.19 3.66 -13.32
C PRO A 102 2.33 2.94 -12.62
N LEU A 103 2.69 1.75 -13.12
CA LEU A 103 3.82 0.97 -12.61
C LEU A 103 4.70 0.55 -13.79
N LEU A 104 5.92 1.03 -13.82
CA LEU A 104 6.95 0.63 -14.77
C LEU A 104 7.96 -0.27 -14.06
N ASN A 105 7.75 -1.57 -14.13
CA ASN A 105 8.65 -2.54 -13.52
C ASN A 105 9.87 -2.79 -14.41
N VAL A 106 11.05 -2.54 -13.87
CA VAL A 106 12.33 -2.73 -14.53
C VAL A 106 13.29 -3.43 -13.57
N SER A 107 14.38 -3.99 -14.10
CA SER A 107 15.51 -4.43 -13.30
C SER A 107 16.65 -3.45 -13.53
N ALA A 108 17.16 -2.87 -12.47
CA ALA A 108 18.38 -2.07 -12.48
C ALA A 108 19.51 -2.83 -11.79
N THR A 109 20.74 -2.33 -11.92
CA THR A 109 21.91 -2.90 -11.24
C THR A 109 22.44 -1.84 -10.29
N ASP A 110 22.67 -2.22 -9.06
CA ASP A 110 23.27 -1.32 -8.07
C ASP A 110 24.80 -1.20 -8.22
N ALA A 111 25.44 -0.41 -7.36
CA ALA A 111 26.89 -0.21 -7.34
C ALA A 111 27.67 -1.50 -7.02
N SER A 112 27.04 -2.50 -6.39
CA SER A 112 27.66 -3.80 -6.09
C SER A 112 27.58 -4.78 -7.27
N GLY A 113 26.79 -4.46 -8.30
CA GLY A 113 26.52 -5.34 -9.44
C GLY A 113 25.30 -6.25 -9.21
N GLU A 114 24.56 -6.07 -8.13
CA GLU A 114 23.33 -6.83 -7.84
C GLU A 114 22.15 -6.29 -8.64
N HIS A 115 21.30 -7.22 -9.12
CA HIS A 115 20.06 -6.86 -9.81
C HIS A 115 18.98 -6.51 -8.80
N VAL A 116 18.49 -5.27 -8.89
CA VAL A 116 17.46 -4.73 -7.99
C VAL A 116 16.15 -4.54 -8.74
N PRO A 117 15.06 -5.14 -8.29
CA PRO A 117 13.73 -4.84 -8.81
C PRO A 117 13.42 -3.36 -8.57
N THR A 118 13.18 -2.63 -9.65
CA THR A 118 12.93 -1.18 -9.58
C THR A 118 11.61 -0.88 -10.26
N THR A 119 10.79 -0.07 -9.61
CA THR A 119 9.46 0.29 -10.12
C THR A 119 9.33 1.80 -10.22
N GLY A 120 9.29 2.33 -11.44
CA GLY A 120 8.90 3.73 -11.66
C GLY A 120 7.39 3.89 -11.48
N THR A 121 6.98 4.91 -10.73
CA THR A 121 5.56 5.16 -10.42
C THR A 121 5.33 6.63 -10.10
N TRP A 122 4.06 7.03 -10.09
CA TRP A 122 3.64 8.26 -9.46
C TRP A 122 3.38 8.01 -7.97
N PHE A 123 4.03 8.77 -7.11
CA PHE A 123 3.77 8.66 -5.66
C PHE A 123 2.52 9.44 -5.26
N SER A 124 2.47 10.73 -5.60
CA SER A 124 1.32 11.61 -5.39
C SER A 124 1.28 12.59 -6.56
N HIS A 125 0.46 12.30 -7.57
CA HIS A 125 0.44 13.02 -8.83
C HIS A 125 -0.86 13.82 -9.02
N HIS A 126 -0.69 15.08 -9.42
CA HIS A 126 -1.77 15.97 -9.78
C HIS A 126 -2.04 15.88 -11.28
N LEU A 127 -3.12 15.19 -11.65
CA LEU A 127 -3.49 14.95 -13.02
C LEU A 127 -4.61 15.90 -13.45
N GLU A 128 -4.38 16.71 -14.50
CA GLU A 128 -5.41 17.49 -15.15
C GLU A 128 -6.14 16.64 -16.20
N LEU A 129 -7.46 16.58 -16.10
CA LEU A 129 -8.29 15.83 -17.01
C LEU A 129 -8.72 16.70 -18.22
N ALA A 130 -8.98 16.07 -19.33
CA ALA A 130 -9.52 16.75 -20.53
C ALA A 130 -10.87 17.46 -20.29
N THR A 131 -11.57 17.11 -19.20
CA THR A 131 -12.80 17.75 -18.74
C THR A 131 -12.57 19.11 -18.03
N GLY A 132 -11.33 19.48 -17.74
CA GLY A 132 -10.96 20.64 -16.95
C GLY A 132 -11.02 20.41 -15.44
N GLU A 133 -11.30 19.20 -14.99
CA GLU A 133 -11.21 18.78 -13.59
C GLU A 133 -9.80 18.28 -13.30
N SER A 134 -9.36 18.40 -12.05
CA SER A 134 -8.10 17.84 -11.59
C SER A 134 -8.32 16.73 -10.57
N VAL A 135 -7.49 15.71 -10.62
CA VAL A 135 -7.52 14.56 -9.70
C VAL A 135 -6.12 14.32 -9.17
N GLU A 136 -6.03 14.13 -7.88
CA GLU A 136 -4.79 13.71 -7.23
C GLU A 136 -4.82 12.19 -7.04
N THR A 137 -3.84 11.50 -7.58
CA THR A 137 -3.76 10.03 -7.58
C THR A 137 -2.30 9.58 -7.42
N GLY A 138 -2.08 8.36 -6.99
CA GLY A 138 -0.73 7.85 -6.83
C GLY A 138 -0.62 6.62 -5.95
N LEU A 139 0.61 6.18 -5.79
CA LEU A 139 0.93 4.98 -5.04
C LEU A 139 0.71 5.18 -3.53
N ASP A 140 0.88 6.38 -3.01
CA ASP A 140 0.63 6.75 -1.62
C ASP A 140 -0.80 6.44 -1.18
N LYS A 141 -1.77 6.69 -2.07
CA LYS A 141 -3.19 6.38 -1.85
C LYS A 141 -3.50 4.91 -2.05
N LEU A 142 -2.93 4.31 -3.10
CA LEU A 142 -3.11 2.89 -3.39
C LEU A 142 -2.46 1.98 -2.36
N ARG A 143 -1.34 2.38 -1.79
CA ARG A 143 -0.51 1.62 -0.85
C ARG A 143 -0.40 2.31 0.51
N GLY A 144 -1.39 3.11 0.89
CA GLY A 144 -1.39 3.87 2.14
C GLY A 144 -1.26 3.04 3.42
N TRP A 145 -1.33 1.70 3.33
CA TRP A 145 -1.06 0.80 4.45
C TRP A 145 0.42 0.40 4.59
N TRP A 146 1.28 0.76 3.62
CA TRP A 146 2.70 0.53 3.76
C TRP A 146 3.26 1.34 4.92
N GLY A 147 4.07 0.70 5.76
CA GLY A 147 4.82 1.41 6.78
C GLY A 147 5.95 2.18 6.11
N ILE A 148 5.99 3.50 6.28
CA ILE A 148 7.04 4.37 5.74
C ILE A 148 7.80 5.00 6.88
N GLU A 149 9.11 4.75 6.92
CA GLU A 149 10.04 5.51 7.74
C GLU A 149 10.62 6.65 6.88
N GLY A 150 10.36 7.89 7.23
CA GLY A 150 10.67 9.07 6.40
C GLY A 150 9.42 9.65 5.77
N ALA A 151 9.46 9.93 4.48
CA ALA A 151 8.35 10.53 3.74
C ALA A 151 8.17 9.85 2.37
N TRP A 152 6.96 9.96 1.81
CA TRP A 152 6.71 9.66 0.41
C TRP A 152 7.42 10.71 -0.47
N PRO A 153 8.06 10.32 -1.59
CA PRO A 153 8.52 11.28 -2.59
C PRO A 153 7.34 12.06 -3.16
N THR A 154 7.59 13.28 -3.60
CA THR A 154 6.61 14.13 -4.28
C THR A 154 6.86 14.17 -5.77
N ASP A 155 5.90 14.65 -6.56
CA ASP A 155 6.04 14.79 -8.02
C ASP A 155 7.23 15.64 -8.47
N ASP A 156 7.63 16.63 -7.65
CA ASP A 156 8.75 17.53 -7.95
C ASP A 156 10.11 16.89 -7.60
N ASP A 157 10.11 15.69 -7.04
CA ASP A 157 11.32 15.01 -6.54
C ASP A 157 11.73 13.89 -7.50
N GLU A 158 12.31 14.29 -8.63
CA GLU A 158 12.72 13.36 -9.71
C GLU A 158 13.75 12.32 -9.27
N ASP A 159 14.56 12.65 -8.26
CA ASP A 159 15.61 11.79 -7.72
C ASP A 159 15.19 11.11 -6.41
N GLY A 160 13.96 11.32 -5.96
CA GLY A 160 13.45 10.76 -4.73
C GLY A 160 13.03 9.30 -4.90
N ALA A 161 13.46 8.45 -3.97
CA ALA A 161 13.13 7.03 -3.99
C ALA A 161 12.58 6.52 -2.65
N LEU A 162 11.65 5.57 -2.71
CA LEU A 162 11.32 4.69 -1.60
C LEU A 162 12.13 3.40 -1.73
N VAL A 163 12.80 3.03 -0.67
CA VAL A 163 13.65 1.84 -0.63
C VAL A 163 13.02 0.80 0.28
N GLY A 164 12.88 -0.43 -0.19
CA GLY A 164 12.37 -1.54 0.60
C GLY A 164 13.24 -1.84 1.82
N ALA A 165 12.62 -2.14 2.96
CA ALA A 165 13.33 -2.34 4.23
C ALA A 165 14.40 -3.44 4.17
N THR A 166 14.16 -4.52 3.41
CA THR A 166 15.13 -5.60 3.23
C THR A 166 16.34 -5.13 2.44
N TYR A 167 16.13 -4.39 1.34
CA TYR A 167 17.21 -3.83 0.53
C TYR A 167 18.00 -2.77 1.32
N ALA A 168 17.30 -1.86 1.99
CA ALA A 168 17.93 -0.84 2.83
C ALA A 168 18.83 -1.45 3.92
N ALA A 169 18.34 -2.49 4.60
CA ALA A 169 19.10 -3.18 5.64
C ALA A 169 20.34 -3.89 5.08
N ALA A 170 20.25 -4.52 3.90
CA ALA A 170 21.36 -5.21 3.26
C ALA A 170 22.48 -4.25 2.85
N HIS A 171 22.14 -3.02 2.43
CA HIS A 171 23.07 -2.01 1.94
C HIS A 171 23.40 -0.92 2.99
N GLY A 172 22.81 -1.00 4.18
CA GLY A 172 23.02 -0.03 5.27
C GLY A 172 22.48 1.37 4.97
N LEU A 173 21.51 1.48 4.07
CA LEU A 173 20.90 2.74 3.65
C LEU A 173 19.93 3.27 4.72
N LYS A 174 19.93 4.59 4.86
CA LYS A 174 19.05 5.35 5.75
C LYS A 174 18.34 6.44 4.98
N VAL A 175 17.26 6.96 5.54
CA VAL A 175 16.57 8.12 4.98
C VAL A 175 17.56 9.31 4.89
N GLY A 176 17.65 9.89 3.71
CA GLY A 176 18.56 10.96 3.34
C GLY A 176 19.88 10.53 2.71
N ASP A 177 20.19 9.24 2.70
CA ASP A 177 21.37 8.72 1.98
C ASP A 177 21.13 8.73 0.47
N THR A 178 22.22 8.74 -0.29
CA THR A 178 22.16 8.59 -1.76
C THR A 178 22.70 7.23 -2.18
N PHE A 179 22.15 6.70 -3.27
CA PHE A 179 22.59 5.46 -3.89
C PHE A 179 22.45 5.55 -5.40
N THR A 180 23.13 4.69 -6.13
CA THR A 180 23.10 4.70 -7.59
C THR A 180 22.51 3.41 -8.15
N LEU A 181 21.70 3.56 -9.18
CA LEU A 181 21.22 2.46 -10.00
C LEU A 181 21.66 2.65 -11.43
N THR A 182 22.05 1.56 -12.07
CA THR A 182 22.47 1.55 -13.47
C THR A 182 21.51 0.68 -14.29
N ARG A 183 21.03 1.23 -15.39
CA ARG A 183 20.26 0.49 -16.36
C ARG A 183 20.70 0.83 -17.78
N GLU A 184 20.90 -0.17 -18.62
CA GLU A 184 21.33 0.00 -20.02
C GLU A 184 22.58 0.88 -20.17
N GLY A 185 23.49 0.85 -19.19
CA GLY A 185 24.70 1.65 -19.17
C GLY A 185 24.51 3.10 -18.71
N ILE A 186 23.32 3.50 -18.34
CA ILE A 186 23.03 4.82 -17.76
C ILE A 186 22.94 4.65 -16.25
N THR A 187 23.76 5.40 -15.52
CA THR A 187 23.76 5.44 -14.05
C THR A 187 23.04 6.69 -13.59
N HIS A 188 22.12 6.52 -12.67
CA HIS A 188 21.37 7.60 -12.03
C HIS A 188 21.53 7.53 -10.52
N GLU A 189 21.65 8.69 -9.88
CA GLU A 189 21.76 8.80 -8.42
C GLU A 189 20.41 9.14 -7.82
N PHE A 190 20.00 8.40 -6.80
CA PHE A 190 18.75 8.58 -6.10
C PHE A 190 18.98 8.92 -4.64
N THR A 191 18.06 9.67 -4.06
CA THR A 191 18.01 10.00 -2.63
C THR A 191 16.93 9.19 -1.94
N VAL A 192 17.27 8.50 -0.86
CA VAL A 192 16.29 7.76 -0.03
C VAL A 192 15.39 8.76 0.69
N ARG A 193 14.16 8.92 0.24
CA ARG A 193 13.13 9.75 0.92
C ARG A 193 12.43 9.00 2.01
N GLY A 194 12.27 7.69 1.82
CA GLY A 194 11.68 6.84 2.83
C GLY A 194 12.08 5.38 2.66
N ILE A 195 11.99 4.65 3.75
CA ILE A 195 12.17 3.19 3.79
C ILE A 195 10.80 2.58 3.97
N LEU A 196 10.39 1.74 3.02
CA LEU A 196 9.08 1.10 3.04
C LEU A 196 9.15 -0.28 3.70
N THR A 197 8.09 -0.60 4.46
CA THR A 197 7.83 -1.93 4.99
C THR A 197 6.43 -2.35 4.55
N SER A 198 6.39 -3.30 3.64
CA SER A 198 5.13 -3.82 3.07
C SER A 198 4.76 -5.19 3.65
N GLY A 199 5.76 -5.98 4.02
CA GLY A 199 5.62 -7.37 4.41
C GLY A 199 5.53 -8.34 3.21
N ASP A 200 5.82 -7.85 2.00
CA ASP A 200 5.85 -8.61 0.76
C ASP A 200 7.16 -8.38 -0.02
N ASP A 201 7.20 -8.78 -1.28
CA ASP A 201 8.39 -8.65 -2.14
C ASP A 201 8.80 -7.20 -2.42
N ALA A 202 7.92 -6.22 -2.19
CA ALA A 202 8.26 -4.81 -2.33
C ALA A 202 9.37 -4.38 -1.35
N ASP A 203 9.52 -5.09 -0.22
CA ASP A 203 10.59 -4.84 0.75
C ASP A 203 12.01 -5.07 0.19
N ARG A 204 12.13 -5.72 -0.98
CA ARG A 204 13.41 -5.99 -1.67
C ARG A 204 13.66 -5.05 -2.85
N GLY A 205 12.70 -4.21 -3.20
CA GLY A 205 12.75 -3.35 -4.36
C GLY A 205 13.03 -1.89 -4.03
N VAL A 206 13.11 -1.10 -5.11
CA VAL A 206 13.18 0.35 -5.10
C VAL A 206 12.02 0.91 -5.92
N PHE A 207 11.39 1.97 -5.42
CA PHE A 207 10.27 2.66 -6.04
C PHE A 207 10.59 4.12 -6.25
#